data_e4601337f8a0a31ee6d8032b22451ac8
#
_entry.id   e4601337f8a0a31ee6d8032b22451ac8
#
_cell.length_a   1.000
_cell.length_b   1.000
_cell.length_c   1.000
_cell.angle_alpha   90.00
_cell.angle_beta   90.00
_cell.angle_gamma   90.00
#
_symmetry.space_group_name_H-M   'P 1'
#
loop_
_entity.id
_entity.type
_entity.pdbx_description
1 polymer ?
#
loop_
_entity_poly.entity_id
_entity_poly.type
_entity_poly.pdbx_seq_one_letter_code
_entity_poly.pdbx_strand_id
1 'polypeptide(L)'
;MATSAALPSQEAHNPFANVVRFIPGVLLLAAIGFAGKLLEQSINGYAKAHHLVIPNIEYVLWAIAIGLLVSNTLTIPKVFLPGIATYEFWLKAGIVLLGARFVVGDVLKLGGISIGLVVLEISGSLILMTFLGRLFKLRPKLTSLLAVGSAVCGVSAIIAAQGAIDADEEDSSFAIAAILALGAIALVTFPLIGHALHLSDNAYGLWSGLAVDNTAEATAAGALFSDAAGKVAVLAKTTRNATIGFVVLGYAIYWASRGQAEKVKNKGAFLWNKFPKFVLGFLVISLLVSVHVFNKEQVGALANLSRWAFLLTFAGVGLRTNFREMSKQGLRPFIVGALGEVLIAGLTLGLVIGANAVWKL
;
A
#
# COMPACT_ATOMS: atom_id res chain seq x y z
N MET A 1 -49.70 -11.57 -34.06
CA MET A 1 -49.36 -10.24 -33.49
C MET A 1 -48.06 -10.42 -32.76
N ALA A 2 -46.94 -9.97 -33.35
CA ALA A 2 -45.59 -10.08 -32.79
C ALA A 2 -45.29 -8.80 -32.02
N THR A 3 -45.16 -8.93 -30.71
CA THR A 3 -44.72 -7.80 -29.82
C THR A 3 -43.23 -7.65 -29.97
N SER A 4 -42.82 -6.56 -30.62
CA SER A 4 -41.42 -6.08 -30.68
C SER A 4 -40.96 -5.70 -29.28
N ALA A 5 -40.04 -6.47 -28.72
CA ALA A 5 -39.31 -6.10 -27.52
C ALA A 5 -38.30 -5.00 -27.89
N ALA A 6 -38.56 -3.80 -27.44
CA ALA A 6 -37.64 -2.66 -27.56
C ALA A 6 -36.35 -2.98 -26.79
N LEU A 7 -35.21 -2.91 -27.48
CA LEU A 7 -33.88 -2.95 -26.87
C LEU A 7 -33.74 -1.78 -25.90
N PRO A 8 -33.14 -1.98 -24.69
CA PRO A 8 -32.89 -0.89 -23.79
C PRO A 8 -31.95 0.13 -24.45
N SER A 9 -32.39 1.38 -24.45
CA SER A 9 -31.64 2.53 -24.94
C SER A 9 -30.26 2.57 -24.25
N GLN A 10 -29.18 2.58 -25.06
CA GLN A 10 -27.84 2.91 -24.60
C GLN A 10 -27.88 4.32 -24.02
N GLU A 11 -27.86 4.45 -22.69
CA GLU A 11 -27.63 5.72 -22.04
C GLU A 11 -26.30 6.28 -22.56
N ALA A 12 -26.38 7.44 -23.19
CA ALA A 12 -25.21 8.16 -23.68
C ALA A 12 -24.23 8.38 -22.53
N HIS A 13 -23.07 7.71 -22.62
CA HIS A 13 -22.00 7.83 -21.64
C HIS A 13 -21.48 9.27 -21.68
N ASN A 14 -21.99 10.12 -20.81
CA ASN A 14 -21.51 11.49 -20.65
C ASN A 14 -20.22 11.45 -19.81
N PRO A 15 -19.01 11.61 -20.40
CA PRO A 15 -17.74 11.48 -19.68
C PRO A 15 -17.60 12.52 -18.55
N PHE A 16 -18.25 13.69 -18.68
CA PHE A 16 -18.25 14.71 -17.65
C PHE A 16 -19.05 14.32 -16.40
N ALA A 17 -20.20 13.65 -16.55
CA ALA A 17 -20.98 13.17 -15.41
C ALA A 17 -20.19 12.13 -14.58
N ASN A 18 -19.35 11.33 -15.25
CA ASN A 18 -18.48 10.35 -14.57
C ASN A 18 -17.36 11.00 -13.74
N VAL A 19 -16.86 12.17 -14.15
CA VAL A 19 -15.80 12.88 -13.39
C VAL A 19 -16.40 13.62 -12.19
N VAL A 20 -17.56 14.24 -12.34
CA VAL A 20 -18.23 15.02 -11.29
C VAL A 20 -18.50 14.19 -10.03
N ARG A 21 -18.80 12.90 -10.18
CA ARG A 21 -19.06 12.00 -9.03
C ARG A 21 -17.85 11.82 -8.08
N PHE A 22 -16.62 12.06 -8.55
CA PHE A 22 -15.42 11.93 -7.70
C PHE A 22 -15.16 13.21 -6.89
N ILE A 23 -15.65 14.36 -7.36
CA ILE A 23 -15.35 15.68 -6.78
C ILE A 23 -15.63 15.74 -5.27
N PRO A 24 -16.82 15.35 -4.76
CA PRO A 24 -17.11 15.47 -3.33
C PRO A 24 -16.10 14.74 -2.46
N GLY A 25 -15.78 13.50 -2.80
CA GLY A 25 -14.82 12.69 -2.04
C GLY A 25 -13.40 13.20 -2.15
N VAL A 26 -12.96 13.68 -3.32
CA VAL A 26 -11.63 14.30 -3.50
C VAL A 26 -11.51 15.59 -2.68
N LEU A 27 -12.55 16.40 -2.66
CA LEU A 27 -12.60 17.61 -1.81
C LEU A 27 -12.52 17.25 -0.32
N LEU A 28 -13.18 16.17 0.10
CA LEU A 28 -13.07 15.68 1.48
C LEU A 28 -11.65 15.21 1.81
N LEU A 29 -11.00 14.45 0.91
CA LEU A 29 -9.58 14.07 1.08
C LEU A 29 -8.69 15.31 1.20
N ALA A 30 -8.89 16.31 0.34
CA ALA A 30 -8.14 17.55 0.36
C ALA A 30 -8.38 18.35 1.66
N ALA A 31 -9.63 18.43 2.11
CA ALA A 31 -9.97 19.12 3.36
C ALA A 31 -9.33 18.47 4.58
N ILE A 32 -9.38 17.14 4.69
CA ILE A 32 -8.74 16.38 5.78
C ILE A 32 -7.21 16.53 5.71
N GLY A 33 -6.63 16.38 4.53
CA GLY A 33 -5.19 16.57 4.34
C GLY A 33 -4.73 17.97 4.71
N PHE A 34 -5.46 18.99 4.26
CA PHE A 34 -5.16 20.38 4.60
C PHE A 34 -5.32 20.68 6.10
N ALA A 35 -6.37 20.14 6.74
CA ALA A 35 -6.57 20.23 8.19
C ALA A 35 -5.39 19.59 8.95
N GLY A 36 -4.91 18.42 8.52
CA GLY A 36 -3.72 17.79 9.09
C GLY A 36 -2.48 18.68 9.00
N LYS A 37 -2.27 19.32 7.84
CA LYS A 37 -1.15 20.26 7.65
C LYS A 37 -1.29 21.52 8.50
N LEU A 38 -2.49 22.05 8.65
CA LEU A 38 -2.74 23.20 9.52
C LEU A 38 -2.47 22.86 11.00
N LEU A 39 -2.89 21.66 11.44
CA LEU A 39 -2.64 21.20 12.81
C LEU A 39 -1.12 21.09 13.10
N GLU A 40 -0.37 20.46 12.19
CA GLU A 40 1.08 20.41 12.29
C GLU A 40 1.69 21.80 12.44
N GLN A 41 1.34 22.72 11.55
CA GLN A 41 1.87 24.09 11.57
C GLN A 41 1.48 24.84 12.84
N SER A 42 0.24 24.70 13.29
CA SER A 42 -0.26 25.36 14.49
C SER A 42 0.44 24.85 15.76
N ILE A 43 0.57 23.52 15.88
CA ILE A 43 1.20 22.87 17.03
C ILE A 43 2.70 23.21 17.08
N ASN A 44 3.40 23.08 15.95
CA ASN A 44 4.82 23.40 15.87
C ASN A 44 5.06 24.90 16.07
N GLY A 45 4.18 25.77 15.58
CA GLY A 45 4.23 27.21 15.81
C GLY A 45 4.06 27.56 17.29
N TYR A 46 3.07 26.97 17.94
CA TYR A 46 2.80 27.14 19.37
C TYR A 46 3.99 26.65 20.24
N ALA A 47 4.50 25.46 19.93
CA ALA A 47 5.66 24.91 20.64
C ALA A 47 6.88 25.81 20.53
N LYS A 48 7.16 26.34 19.34
CA LYS A 48 8.26 27.28 19.08
C LYS A 48 8.09 28.58 19.86
N ALA A 49 6.87 29.12 19.87
CA ALA A 49 6.56 30.36 20.58
C ALA A 49 6.72 30.23 22.10
N HIS A 50 6.46 29.05 22.65
CA HIS A 50 6.53 28.78 24.10
C HIS A 50 7.79 27.98 24.52
N HIS A 51 8.76 27.81 23.63
CA HIS A 51 10.00 27.04 23.86
C HIS A 51 9.76 25.62 24.38
N LEU A 52 8.65 24.99 23.94
CA LEU A 52 8.31 23.63 24.32
C LEU A 52 9.05 22.63 23.43
N VAL A 53 9.67 21.63 24.04
CA VAL A 53 10.25 20.50 23.31
C VAL A 53 9.16 19.45 23.16
N ILE A 54 8.48 19.46 22.01
CA ILE A 54 7.48 18.44 21.65
C ILE A 54 8.02 17.58 20.52
N PRO A 55 7.65 16.29 20.44
CA PRO A 55 7.94 15.46 19.27
C PRO A 55 7.39 16.13 18.01
N ASN A 56 8.17 16.14 16.93
CA ASN A 56 7.68 16.63 15.64
C ASN A 56 6.67 15.64 15.07
N ILE A 57 5.38 15.94 15.26
CA ILE A 57 4.28 15.12 14.72
C ILE A 57 3.96 15.65 13.34
N GLU A 58 4.39 14.92 12.31
CA GLU A 58 4.18 15.30 10.90
C GLU A 58 2.70 15.28 10.50
N TYR A 59 2.35 16.05 9.46
CA TYR A 59 1.00 16.14 8.88
C TYR A 59 0.39 14.78 8.51
N VAL A 60 1.24 13.80 8.26
CA VAL A 60 0.84 12.41 7.93
C VAL A 60 -0.03 11.82 9.02
N LEU A 61 0.45 11.89 10.29
CA LEU A 61 -0.28 11.37 11.44
C LEU A 61 -1.63 12.09 11.61
N TRP A 62 -1.64 13.41 11.47
CA TRP A 62 -2.86 14.21 11.63
C TRP A 62 -3.88 13.90 10.54
N ALA A 63 -3.46 13.77 9.26
CA ALA A 63 -4.35 13.41 8.17
C ALA A 63 -4.99 12.02 8.38
N ILE A 64 -4.19 11.03 8.81
CA ILE A 64 -4.68 9.69 9.12
C ILE A 64 -5.61 9.72 10.34
N ALA A 65 -5.23 10.41 11.43
CA ALA A 65 -6.01 10.47 12.65
C ALA A 65 -7.38 11.14 12.43
N ILE A 66 -7.44 12.25 11.69
CA ILE A 66 -8.70 12.91 11.34
C ILE A 66 -9.56 11.97 10.48
N GLY A 67 -8.96 11.32 9.47
CA GLY A 67 -9.66 10.36 8.63
C GLY A 67 -10.24 9.19 9.43
N LEU A 68 -9.46 8.60 10.35
CA LEU A 68 -9.88 7.56 11.28
C LEU A 68 -11.03 8.03 12.19
N LEU A 69 -10.91 9.22 12.74
CA LEU A 69 -11.94 9.80 13.60
C LEU A 69 -13.26 9.93 12.82
N VAL A 70 -13.21 10.52 11.62
CA VAL A 70 -14.38 10.71 10.76
C VAL A 70 -15.01 9.36 10.40
N SER A 71 -14.24 8.38 9.95
CA SER A 71 -14.76 7.08 9.49
C SER A 71 -15.35 6.22 10.60
N ASN A 72 -14.90 6.40 11.85
CA ASN A 72 -15.36 5.59 12.99
C ASN A 72 -16.42 6.28 13.86
N THR A 73 -16.59 7.61 13.71
CA THR A 73 -17.62 8.39 14.44
C THR A 73 -18.80 8.79 13.57
N LEU A 74 -18.57 9.04 12.29
CA LEU A 74 -19.58 9.52 11.35
C LEU A 74 -19.91 8.47 10.29
N THR A 75 -21.17 8.44 9.86
CA THR A 75 -21.56 7.67 8.68
C THR A 75 -21.26 8.50 7.43
N ILE A 76 -20.27 8.07 6.64
CA ILE A 76 -19.88 8.76 5.41
C ILE A 76 -20.97 8.60 4.35
N PRO A 77 -21.60 9.70 3.86
CA PRO A 77 -22.60 9.63 2.80
C PRO A 77 -22.03 9.00 1.52
N LYS A 78 -22.87 8.22 0.82
CA LYS A 78 -22.46 7.48 -0.39
C LYS A 78 -21.88 8.37 -1.49
N VAL A 79 -22.24 9.65 -1.54
CA VAL A 79 -21.74 10.62 -2.53
C VAL A 79 -20.23 10.85 -2.43
N PHE A 80 -19.61 10.66 -1.25
CA PHE A 80 -18.17 10.83 -1.05
C PHE A 80 -17.36 9.58 -1.41
N LEU A 81 -17.97 8.39 -1.35
CA LEU A 81 -17.27 7.12 -1.50
C LEU A 81 -16.48 6.98 -2.82
N PRO A 82 -17.01 7.36 -3.99
CA PRO A 82 -16.25 7.29 -5.24
C PRO A 82 -14.97 8.12 -5.20
N GLY A 83 -15.05 9.35 -4.69
CA GLY A 83 -13.89 10.24 -4.58
C GLY A 83 -12.89 9.77 -3.52
N ILE A 84 -13.34 9.25 -2.37
CA ILE A 84 -12.46 8.66 -1.36
C ILE A 84 -11.69 7.47 -1.95
N ALA A 85 -12.32 6.64 -2.77
CA ALA A 85 -11.68 5.51 -3.44
C ALA A 85 -10.52 5.92 -4.37
N THR A 86 -10.43 7.19 -4.78
CA THR A 86 -9.31 7.69 -5.58
C THR A 86 -7.98 7.78 -4.80
N TYR A 87 -7.96 7.52 -3.49
CA TYR A 87 -6.72 7.55 -2.69
C TYR A 87 -5.61 6.65 -3.26
N GLU A 88 -5.96 5.52 -3.88
CA GLU A 88 -4.99 4.65 -4.56
C GLU A 88 -4.42 5.28 -5.84
N PHE A 89 -5.21 6.06 -6.58
CA PHE A 89 -4.72 6.83 -7.71
C PHE A 89 -3.69 7.87 -7.23
N TRP A 90 -4.01 8.61 -6.16
CA TRP A 90 -3.12 9.60 -5.57
C TRP A 90 -1.84 8.97 -5.04
N LEU A 91 -1.92 7.76 -4.44
CA LEU A 91 -0.74 6.98 -4.05
C LEU A 91 0.16 6.71 -5.25
N LYS A 92 -0.40 6.14 -6.32
CA LYS A 92 0.35 5.80 -7.54
C LYS A 92 0.96 7.04 -8.20
N ALA A 93 0.20 8.13 -8.30
CA ALA A 93 0.68 9.42 -8.79
C ALA A 93 1.80 9.98 -7.91
N GLY A 94 1.61 9.93 -6.59
CA GLY A 94 2.62 10.34 -5.61
C GLY A 94 3.93 9.58 -5.76
N ILE A 95 3.87 8.25 -5.97
CA ILE A 95 5.05 7.40 -6.19
C ILE A 95 5.75 7.77 -7.50
N VAL A 96 5.01 7.95 -8.60
CA VAL A 96 5.59 8.38 -9.88
C VAL A 96 6.35 9.70 -9.72
N LEU A 97 5.70 10.69 -9.11
CA LEU A 97 6.30 12.01 -8.87
C LEU A 97 7.45 11.96 -7.87
N LEU A 98 7.43 11.02 -6.90
CA LEU A 98 8.52 10.80 -5.96
C LEU A 98 9.82 10.40 -6.67
N GLY A 99 9.74 9.80 -7.85
CA GLY A 99 10.90 9.52 -8.70
C GLY A 99 11.79 10.74 -8.92
N ALA A 100 11.24 11.96 -8.86
CA ALA A 100 12.00 13.21 -8.94
C ALA A 100 12.99 13.44 -7.77
N ARG A 101 12.84 12.72 -6.67
CA ARG A 101 13.73 12.80 -5.49
C ARG A 101 14.85 11.76 -5.50
N PHE A 102 14.93 10.94 -6.55
CA PHE A 102 15.92 9.88 -6.68
C PHE A 102 16.76 10.07 -7.96
N VAL A 103 18.05 9.87 -7.83
CA VAL A 103 18.94 9.67 -8.95
C VAL A 103 19.00 8.18 -9.27
N VAL A 104 19.07 7.81 -10.55
CA VAL A 104 19.08 6.39 -10.99
C VAL A 104 20.14 5.57 -10.26
N GLY A 105 21.32 6.15 -9.95
CA GLY A 105 22.37 5.48 -9.21
C GLY A 105 21.93 5.05 -7.81
N ASP A 106 21.17 5.89 -7.09
CA ASP A 106 20.63 5.56 -5.77
C ASP A 106 19.54 4.49 -5.86
N VAL A 107 18.69 4.58 -6.91
CA VAL A 107 17.66 3.58 -7.17
C VAL A 107 18.29 2.22 -7.46
N LEU A 108 19.37 2.16 -8.22
CA LEU A 108 20.05 0.89 -8.53
C LEU A 108 20.74 0.31 -7.30
N LYS A 109 21.39 1.13 -6.49
CA LYS A 109 22.07 0.69 -5.26
C LYS A 109 21.09 0.16 -4.22
N LEU A 110 20.10 0.95 -3.81
CA LEU A 110 19.09 0.56 -2.84
C LEU A 110 18.16 -0.52 -3.41
N GLY A 111 17.80 -0.42 -4.70
CA GLY A 111 16.98 -1.41 -5.39
C GLY A 111 17.66 -2.78 -5.47
N GLY A 112 18.97 -2.83 -5.72
CA GLY A 112 19.73 -4.09 -5.76
C GLY A 112 19.70 -4.83 -4.42
N ILE A 113 19.95 -4.12 -3.32
CA ILE A 113 19.84 -4.67 -1.95
C ILE A 113 18.37 -5.08 -1.67
N SER A 114 17.42 -4.22 -2.03
CA SER A 114 16.00 -4.49 -1.85
C SER A 114 15.53 -5.74 -2.60
N ILE A 115 16.03 -6.02 -3.81
CA ILE A 115 15.66 -7.22 -4.59
C ILE A 115 16.01 -8.50 -3.83
N GLY A 116 17.24 -8.59 -3.28
CA GLY A 116 17.66 -9.74 -2.48
C GLY A 116 16.76 -9.93 -1.26
N LEU A 117 16.51 -8.86 -0.52
CA LEU A 117 15.63 -8.89 0.65
C LEU A 117 14.19 -9.22 0.28
N VAL A 118 13.67 -8.68 -0.85
CA VAL A 118 12.33 -8.96 -1.37
C VAL A 118 12.16 -10.44 -1.70
N VAL A 119 13.13 -11.07 -2.36
CA VAL A 119 13.06 -12.50 -2.71
C VAL A 119 13.02 -13.37 -1.44
N LEU A 120 13.87 -13.07 -0.46
CA LEU A 120 13.90 -13.79 0.81
C LEU A 120 12.62 -13.58 1.62
N GLU A 121 12.15 -12.34 1.72
CA GLU A 121 10.91 -11.98 2.43
C GLU A 121 9.70 -12.65 1.79
N ILE A 122 9.50 -12.50 0.47
CA ILE A 122 8.36 -13.12 -0.24
C ILE A 122 8.37 -14.64 -0.03
N SER A 123 9.53 -15.28 -0.20
CA SER A 123 9.64 -16.72 0.00
C SER A 123 9.29 -17.13 1.43
N GLY A 124 9.80 -16.40 2.42
CA GLY A 124 9.51 -16.61 3.83
C GLY A 124 8.03 -16.40 4.15
N SER A 125 7.45 -15.31 3.68
CA SER A 125 6.02 -14.96 3.87
C SER A 125 5.10 -16.03 3.26
N LEU A 126 5.35 -16.45 2.02
CA LEU A 126 4.56 -17.49 1.34
C LEU A 126 4.61 -18.82 2.09
N ILE A 127 5.81 -19.25 2.52
CA ILE A 127 5.99 -20.49 3.27
C ILE A 127 5.28 -20.39 4.63
N LEU A 128 5.53 -19.31 5.36
CA LEU A 128 5.01 -19.12 6.71
C LEU A 128 3.48 -19.04 6.72
N MET A 129 2.88 -18.20 5.86
CA MET A 129 1.43 -18.05 5.78
C MET A 129 0.76 -19.34 5.30
N THR A 130 1.37 -20.07 4.36
CA THR A 130 0.85 -21.38 3.92
C THR A 130 0.93 -22.39 5.06
N PHE A 131 2.00 -22.41 5.84
CA PHE A 131 2.15 -23.26 7.01
C PHE A 131 1.10 -22.95 8.08
N LEU A 132 0.96 -21.69 8.46
CA LEU A 132 -0.04 -21.24 9.44
C LEU A 132 -1.46 -21.54 9.00
N GLY A 133 -1.81 -21.25 7.74
CA GLY A 133 -3.13 -21.53 7.20
C GLY A 133 -3.48 -23.02 7.26
N ARG A 134 -2.51 -23.91 6.99
CA ARG A 134 -2.69 -25.37 7.14
C ARG A 134 -2.80 -25.80 8.61
N LEU A 135 -1.95 -25.25 9.47
CA LEU A 135 -1.94 -25.54 10.91
C LEU A 135 -3.28 -25.19 11.55
N PHE A 136 -3.85 -24.04 11.19
CA PHE A 136 -5.13 -23.58 11.69
C PHE A 136 -6.34 -24.08 10.85
N LYS A 137 -6.10 -24.96 9.87
CA LYS A 137 -7.13 -25.57 9.02
C LYS A 137 -8.02 -24.56 8.31
N LEU A 138 -7.42 -23.48 7.79
CA LEU A 138 -8.15 -22.55 6.92
C LEU A 138 -8.46 -23.18 5.57
N ARG A 139 -9.48 -22.66 4.90
CA ARG A 139 -9.79 -23.03 3.51
C ARG A 139 -8.55 -22.83 2.63
N PRO A 140 -8.17 -23.78 1.76
CA PRO A 140 -6.89 -23.71 1.03
C PRO A 140 -6.77 -22.50 0.10
N LYS A 141 -7.88 -22.04 -0.54
CA LYS A 141 -7.86 -20.84 -1.36
C LYS A 141 -7.74 -19.57 -0.51
N LEU A 142 -8.45 -19.48 0.62
CA LEU A 142 -8.26 -18.39 1.59
C LEU A 142 -6.82 -18.30 2.10
N THR A 143 -6.21 -19.46 2.42
CA THR A 143 -4.78 -19.52 2.78
C THR A 143 -3.89 -18.95 1.68
N SER A 144 -4.17 -19.30 0.42
CA SER A 144 -3.42 -18.79 -0.73
C SER A 144 -3.58 -17.28 -0.89
N LEU A 145 -4.80 -16.75 -0.68
CA LEU A 145 -5.08 -15.31 -0.77
C LEU A 145 -4.36 -14.54 0.34
N LEU A 146 -4.41 -15.03 1.58
CA LEU A 146 -3.66 -14.44 2.70
C LEU A 146 -2.15 -14.47 2.42
N ALA A 147 -1.61 -15.61 1.96
CA ALA A 147 -0.20 -15.75 1.66
C ALA A 147 0.25 -14.78 0.55
N VAL A 148 -0.51 -14.67 -0.54
CA VAL A 148 -0.19 -13.72 -1.63
C VAL A 148 -0.35 -12.27 -1.17
N GLY A 149 -1.35 -11.98 -0.34
CA GLY A 149 -1.57 -10.65 0.24
C GLY A 149 -0.38 -10.21 1.08
N SER A 150 -0.02 -11.00 2.09
CA SER A 150 1.10 -10.71 3.00
C SER A 150 2.46 -10.72 2.30
N ALA A 151 2.62 -11.51 1.22
CA ALA A 151 3.88 -11.59 0.51
C ALA A 151 4.12 -10.46 -0.49
N VAL A 152 3.12 -9.70 -0.96
CA VAL A 152 3.34 -8.71 -2.04
C VAL A 152 2.83 -7.31 -1.70
N CYS A 153 1.56 -7.01 -1.95
CA CYS A 153 1.02 -5.65 -1.82
C CYS A 153 -0.37 -5.60 -1.17
N GLY A 154 -0.72 -6.62 -0.42
CA GLY A 154 -2.00 -6.69 0.26
C GLY A 154 -3.16 -6.83 -0.71
N VAL A 155 -4.06 -5.87 -0.68
CA VAL A 155 -5.34 -5.87 -1.41
C VAL A 155 -5.20 -6.14 -2.91
N SER A 156 -4.28 -5.45 -3.58
CA SER A 156 -4.10 -5.60 -5.04
C SER A 156 -3.64 -7.01 -5.43
N ALA A 157 -2.80 -7.62 -4.59
CA ALA A 157 -2.31 -8.99 -4.79
C ALA A 157 -3.44 -10.02 -4.56
N ILE A 158 -4.28 -9.82 -3.54
CA ILE A 158 -5.45 -10.68 -3.27
C ILE A 158 -6.42 -10.63 -4.45
N ILE A 159 -6.81 -9.43 -4.92
CA ILE A 159 -7.71 -9.27 -6.07
C ILE A 159 -7.13 -9.93 -7.33
N ALA A 160 -5.82 -9.75 -7.55
CA ALA A 160 -5.15 -10.35 -8.69
C ALA A 160 -5.12 -11.88 -8.60
N ALA A 161 -4.91 -12.43 -7.40
CA ALA A 161 -4.87 -13.87 -7.14
C ALA A 161 -6.28 -14.48 -7.18
N GLN A 162 -7.30 -13.80 -6.63
CA GLN A 162 -8.68 -14.26 -6.62
C GLN A 162 -9.12 -14.76 -8.00
N GLY A 163 -9.04 -13.90 -9.02
CA GLY A 163 -9.43 -14.28 -10.39
C GLY A 163 -8.47 -15.28 -11.06
N ALA A 164 -7.21 -15.37 -10.59
CA ALA A 164 -6.22 -16.29 -11.16
C ALA A 164 -6.32 -17.73 -10.60
N ILE A 165 -6.88 -17.88 -9.40
CA ILE A 165 -7.05 -19.17 -8.73
C ILE A 165 -8.52 -19.59 -8.57
N ASP A 166 -9.45 -18.83 -9.16
CA ASP A 166 -10.92 -19.03 -9.03
C ASP A 166 -11.35 -19.14 -7.57
N ALA A 167 -10.89 -18.20 -6.73
CA ALA A 167 -11.27 -18.14 -5.31
C ALA A 167 -12.61 -17.41 -5.15
N ASP A 168 -13.36 -17.80 -4.12
CA ASP A 168 -14.65 -17.22 -3.80
C ASP A 168 -14.53 -15.75 -3.36
N GLU A 169 -15.55 -14.93 -3.62
CA GLU A 169 -15.62 -13.54 -3.19
C GLU A 169 -15.57 -13.39 -1.66
N GLU A 170 -16.16 -14.35 -0.94
CA GLU A 170 -16.13 -14.39 0.52
C GLU A 170 -14.68 -14.52 1.04
N ASP A 171 -13.90 -15.46 0.49
CA ASP A 171 -12.50 -15.67 0.85
C ASP A 171 -11.65 -14.43 0.55
N SER A 172 -11.89 -13.79 -0.59
CA SER A 172 -11.21 -12.59 -1.01
C SER A 172 -11.54 -11.39 -0.11
N SER A 173 -12.82 -11.16 0.13
CA SER A 173 -13.30 -10.08 1.00
C SER A 173 -12.74 -10.22 2.42
N PHE A 174 -12.71 -11.46 2.91
CA PHE A 174 -12.15 -11.78 4.21
C PHE A 174 -10.64 -11.50 4.28
N ALA A 175 -9.88 -12.00 3.29
CA ALA A 175 -8.44 -11.78 3.22
C ALA A 175 -8.09 -10.28 3.12
N ILE A 176 -8.84 -9.53 2.29
CA ILE A 176 -8.67 -8.08 2.14
C ILE A 176 -8.88 -7.37 3.48
N ALA A 177 -9.95 -7.71 4.18
CA ALA A 177 -10.26 -7.03 5.43
C ALA A 177 -9.25 -7.38 6.53
N ALA A 178 -8.78 -8.63 6.62
CA ALA A 178 -7.72 -9.01 7.55
C ALA A 178 -6.44 -8.21 7.30
N ILE A 179 -5.99 -8.11 6.06
CA ILE A 179 -4.81 -7.35 5.66
C ILE A 179 -4.95 -5.86 5.98
N LEU A 180 -6.09 -5.25 5.67
CA LEU A 180 -6.33 -3.83 5.99
C LEU A 180 -6.35 -3.57 7.49
N ALA A 181 -6.94 -4.50 8.26
CA ALA A 181 -6.97 -4.42 9.72
C ALA A 181 -5.56 -4.44 10.32
N LEU A 182 -4.76 -5.41 9.88
CA LEU A 182 -3.40 -5.60 10.37
C LEU A 182 -2.48 -4.46 9.93
N GLY A 183 -2.65 -3.98 8.70
CA GLY A 183 -1.94 -2.82 8.20
C GLY A 183 -2.21 -1.54 8.99
N ALA A 184 -3.48 -1.32 9.40
CA ALA A 184 -3.83 -0.20 10.26
C ALA A 184 -3.17 -0.29 11.66
N ILE A 185 -3.04 -1.51 12.21
CA ILE A 185 -2.28 -1.74 13.45
C ILE A 185 -0.79 -1.49 13.20
N ALA A 186 -0.23 -2.03 12.12
CA ALA A 186 1.16 -1.86 11.75
C ALA A 186 1.54 -0.39 11.54
N LEU A 187 0.64 0.41 10.96
CA LEU A 187 0.82 1.85 10.77
C LEU A 187 1.22 2.59 12.05
N VAL A 188 0.66 2.19 13.19
CA VAL A 188 0.93 2.81 14.49
C VAL A 188 2.07 2.10 15.23
N THR A 189 2.11 0.78 15.18
CA THR A 189 3.05 -0.01 15.99
C THR A 189 4.47 -0.02 15.42
N PHE A 190 4.62 -0.04 14.11
CA PHE A 190 5.94 -0.09 13.47
C PHE A 190 6.82 1.13 13.77
N PRO A 191 6.33 2.40 13.66
CA PRO A 191 7.14 3.55 14.04
C PRO A 191 7.58 3.50 15.50
N LEU A 192 6.69 3.10 16.41
CA LEU A 192 7.01 2.96 17.83
C LEU A 192 8.11 1.93 18.07
N ILE A 193 8.00 0.75 17.43
CA ILE A 193 9.01 -0.31 17.55
C ILE A 193 10.33 0.16 16.91
N GLY A 194 10.29 0.81 15.76
CA GLY A 194 11.48 1.33 15.08
C GLY A 194 12.26 2.32 15.94
N HIS A 195 11.56 3.25 16.60
CA HIS A 195 12.17 4.19 17.56
C HIS A 195 12.72 3.48 18.80
N ALA A 196 11.97 2.51 19.37
CA ALA A 196 12.43 1.73 20.52
C ALA A 196 13.69 0.90 20.23
N LEU A 197 13.82 0.40 19.00
CA LEU A 197 14.98 -0.34 18.53
C LEU A 197 16.12 0.55 18.00
N HIS A 198 15.96 1.88 17.99
CA HIS A 198 16.92 2.86 17.49
C HIS A 198 17.38 2.56 16.05
N LEU A 199 16.44 2.14 15.18
CA LEU A 199 16.75 1.83 13.79
C LEU A 199 17.15 3.11 13.02
N SER A 200 18.11 2.98 12.11
CA SER A 200 18.41 4.06 11.15
C SER A 200 17.23 4.24 10.18
N ASP A 201 17.14 5.41 9.54
CA ASP A 201 16.12 5.70 8.53
C ASP A 201 16.08 4.67 7.42
N ASN A 202 17.25 4.22 6.95
CA ASN A 202 17.36 3.20 5.90
C ASN A 202 16.87 1.84 6.39
N ALA A 203 17.31 1.39 7.57
CA ALA A 203 16.90 0.10 8.13
C ALA A 203 15.40 0.09 8.42
N TYR A 204 14.87 1.15 9.04
CA TYR A 204 13.45 1.25 9.30
C TYR A 204 12.63 1.33 8.00
N GLY A 205 13.05 2.14 7.04
CA GLY A 205 12.39 2.27 5.75
C GLY A 205 12.34 0.95 4.98
N LEU A 206 13.43 0.18 4.97
CA LEU A 206 13.45 -1.18 4.40
C LEU A 206 12.49 -2.10 5.15
N TRP A 207 12.53 -2.10 6.49
CA TRP A 207 11.66 -2.96 7.30
C TRP A 207 10.19 -2.65 7.08
N SER A 208 9.78 -1.40 7.19
CA SER A 208 8.37 -1.00 6.98
C SER A 208 7.91 -1.24 5.54
N GLY A 209 8.75 -0.96 4.55
CA GLY A 209 8.43 -1.20 3.13
C GLY A 209 8.31 -2.68 2.78
N LEU A 210 9.06 -3.55 3.44
CA LEU A 210 9.06 -5.00 3.20
C LEU A 210 8.04 -5.74 4.08
N ALA A 211 7.81 -5.32 5.32
CA ALA A 211 6.95 -6.04 6.25
C ALA A 211 5.49 -5.59 6.19
N VAL A 212 5.21 -4.29 6.09
CA VAL A 212 3.81 -3.81 6.04
C VAL A 212 3.18 -4.18 4.70
N ASP A 213 2.02 -4.83 4.74
CA ASP A 213 1.42 -5.47 3.56
C ASP A 213 0.89 -4.48 2.52
N ASN A 214 0.08 -3.52 2.92
CA ASN A 214 -0.51 -2.55 2.01
C ASN A 214 0.46 -1.42 1.67
N THR A 215 0.53 -1.03 0.40
CA THR A 215 1.46 0.00 -0.09
C THR A 215 1.20 1.37 0.54
N ALA A 216 -0.06 1.75 0.73
CA ALA A 216 -0.41 3.04 1.33
C ALA A 216 0.04 3.10 2.80
N GLU A 217 -0.22 2.03 3.56
CA GLU A 217 0.14 1.90 4.97
C GLU A 217 1.67 1.79 5.15
N ALA A 218 2.37 1.01 4.31
CA ALA A 218 3.83 0.96 4.33
C ALA A 218 4.47 2.34 4.07
N THR A 219 3.94 3.07 3.10
CA THR A 219 4.38 4.44 2.79
C THR A 219 4.13 5.38 3.96
N ALA A 220 2.95 5.28 4.56
CA ALA A 220 2.55 6.10 5.71
C ALA A 220 3.40 5.76 6.95
N ALA A 221 3.59 4.48 7.27
CA ALA A 221 4.43 4.04 8.38
C ALA A 221 5.89 4.53 8.22
N GLY A 222 6.43 4.44 6.99
CA GLY A 222 7.74 5.00 6.66
C GLY A 222 7.81 6.50 6.90
N ALA A 223 6.82 7.25 6.41
CA ALA A 223 6.75 8.70 6.54
C ALA A 223 6.50 9.16 8.00
N LEU A 224 5.79 8.36 8.81
CA LEU A 224 5.59 8.63 10.24
C LEU A 224 6.89 8.50 11.04
N PHE A 225 7.84 7.69 10.59
CA PHE A 225 9.15 7.57 11.24
C PHE A 225 10.06 8.75 10.86
N SER A 226 10.26 8.98 9.55
CA SER A 226 10.95 10.14 9.00
C SER A 226 10.71 10.28 7.50
N ASP A 227 10.93 11.47 6.93
CA ASP A 227 10.88 11.70 5.48
C ASP A 227 11.90 10.82 4.71
N ALA A 228 13.06 10.57 5.30
CA ALA A 228 14.08 9.69 4.72
C ALA A 228 13.63 8.23 4.72
N ALA A 229 13.13 7.73 5.84
CA ALA A 229 12.59 6.38 5.96
C ALA A 229 11.38 6.18 5.03
N GLY A 230 10.51 7.17 4.88
CA GLY A 230 9.38 7.14 3.95
C GLY A 230 9.80 6.92 2.50
N LYS A 231 10.87 7.57 2.04
CA LYS A 231 11.42 7.36 0.69
C LYS A 231 11.92 5.93 0.50
N VAL A 232 12.68 5.42 1.46
CA VAL A 232 13.22 4.06 1.42
C VAL A 232 12.08 3.04 1.48
N ALA A 233 11.06 3.25 2.31
CA ALA A 233 9.88 2.40 2.40
C ALA A 233 9.13 2.31 1.06
N VAL A 234 8.92 3.46 0.38
CA VAL A 234 8.29 3.48 -0.95
C VAL A 234 9.14 2.71 -1.96
N LEU A 235 10.45 2.88 -1.97
CA LEU A 235 11.33 2.19 -2.90
C LEU A 235 11.29 0.67 -2.67
N ALA A 236 11.47 0.21 -1.43
CA ALA A 236 11.41 -1.19 -1.06
C ALA A 236 10.06 -1.82 -1.41
N LYS A 237 8.95 -1.12 -1.07
CA LYS A 237 7.59 -1.57 -1.37
C LYS A 237 7.30 -1.61 -2.87
N THR A 238 7.79 -0.64 -3.64
CA THR A 238 7.64 -0.61 -5.09
C THR A 238 8.37 -1.77 -5.76
N THR A 239 9.57 -2.10 -5.27
CA THR A 239 10.34 -3.27 -5.71
C THR A 239 9.58 -4.57 -5.41
N ARG A 240 9.00 -4.72 -4.20
CA ARG A 240 8.16 -5.85 -3.81
C ARG A 240 6.92 -5.96 -4.71
N ASN A 241 6.24 -4.85 -4.99
CA ASN A 241 5.06 -4.81 -5.86
C ASN A 241 5.36 -5.25 -7.30
N ALA A 242 6.56 -5.03 -7.81
CA ALA A 242 6.96 -5.46 -9.16
C ALA A 242 6.90 -6.99 -9.32
N THR A 243 6.95 -7.76 -8.22
CA THR A 243 6.92 -9.24 -8.23
C THR A 243 5.50 -9.81 -8.31
N ILE A 244 4.43 -9.00 -8.19
CA ILE A 244 3.03 -9.46 -8.13
C ILE A 244 2.69 -10.46 -9.24
N GLY A 245 3.11 -10.18 -10.48
CA GLY A 245 2.84 -11.04 -11.61
C GLY A 245 3.43 -12.44 -11.46
N PHE A 246 4.65 -12.53 -10.93
CA PHE A 246 5.35 -13.81 -10.74
C PHE A 246 4.70 -14.65 -9.64
N VAL A 247 4.38 -14.03 -8.50
CA VAL A 247 3.75 -14.71 -7.37
C VAL A 247 2.36 -15.20 -7.74
N VAL A 248 1.53 -14.34 -8.35
CA VAL A 248 0.17 -14.70 -8.77
C VAL A 248 0.20 -15.77 -9.87
N LEU A 249 1.15 -15.69 -10.83
CA LEU A 249 1.32 -16.73 -11.85
C LEU A 249 1.70 -18.07 -11.22
N GLY A 250 2.58 -18.09 -10.22
CA GLY A 250 2.94 -19.30 -9.49
C GLY A 250 1.73 -19.99 -8.86
N TYR A 251 0.87 -19.22 -8.18
CA TYR A 251 -0.38 -19.74 -7.62
C TYR A 251 -1.41 -20.17 -8.68
N ALA A 252 -1.52 -19.43 -9.79
CA ALA A 252 -2.39 -19.83 -10.90
C ALA A 252 -1.98 -21.18 -11.48
N ILE A 253 -0.68 -21.41 -11.70
CA ILE A 253 -0.14 -22.70 -12.19
C ILE A 253 -0.39 -23.81 -11.17
N TYR A 254 -0.15 -23.54 -9.87
CA TYR A 254 -0.39 -24.50 -8.80
C TYR A 254 -1.83 -24.97 -8.75
N TRP A 255 -2.81 -24.06 -8.77
CA TRP A 255 -4.23 -24.40 -8.71
C TRP A 255 -4.75 -25.00 -10.01
N ALA A 256 -4.26 -24.55 -11.18
CA ALA A 256 -4.59 -25.13 -12.47
C ALA A 256 -4.07 -26.58 -12.61
N SER A 257 -2.90 -26.89 -12.05
CA SER A 257 -2.36 -28.26 -12.06
C SER A 257 -3.19 -29.23 -11.22
N ARG A 258 -3.99 -28.71 -10.29
CA ARG A 258 -4.94 -29.47 -9.48
C ARG A 258 -6.35 -29.52 -10.07
N GLY A 259 -6.56 -28.95 -11.25
CA GLY A 259 -7.87 -28.89 -11.89
C GLY A 259 -8.88 -27.95 -11.20
N GLN A 260 -8.39 -27.01 -10.37
CA GLN A 260 -9.22 -26.11 -9.57
C GLN A 260 -9.11 -24.63 -9.98
N ALA A 261 -8.50 -24.36 -11.14
CA ALA A 261 -8.44 -23.05 -11.78
C ALA A 261 -8.17 -23.20 -13.28
N GLU A 262 -8.47 -22.14 -14.06
CA GLU A 262 -8.18 -22.12 -15.49
C GLU A 262 -6.66 -22.05 -15.78
N LYS A 263 -6.24 -22.67 -16.89
CA LYS A 263 -4.85 -22.65 -17.34
C LYS A 263 -4.50 -21.30 -17.98
N VAL A 264 -3.41 -20.67 -17.53
CA VAL A 264 -2.89 -19.44 -18.14
C VAL A 264 -2.30 -19.74 -19.51
N LYS A 265 -2.97 -19.31 -20.59
CA LYS A 265 -2.57 -19.56 -21.98
C LYS A 265 -1.32 -18.75 -22.37
N ASN A 266 -1.27 -17.46 -22.04
CA ASN A 266 -0.15 -16.57 -22.37
C ASN A 266 0.46 -15.98 -21.10
N LYS A 267 1.56 -16.58 -20.64
CA LYS A 267 2.28 -16.17 -19.41
C LYS A 267 2.89 -14.77 -19.51
N GLY A 268 3.41 -14.40 -20.69
CA GLY A 268 4.03 -13.08 -20.90
C GLY A 268 3.00 -11.95 -20.81
N ALA A 269 1.86 -12.10 -21.51
CA ALA A 269 0.77 -11.14 -21.42
C ALA A 269 0.19 -11.07 -19.99
N PHE A 270 0.09 -12.21 -19.30
CA PHE A 270 -0.34 -12.25 -17.90
C PHE A 270 0.59 -11.43 -17.00
N LEU A 271 1.90 -11.64 -17.09
CA LEU A 271 2.90 -10.90 -16.31
C LEU A 271 2.83 -9.41 -16.61
N TRP A 272 2.75 -9.02 -17.88
CA TRP A 272 2.65 -7.62 -18.28
C TRP A 272 1.36 -6.96 -17.75
N ASN A 273 0.22 -7.64 -17.82
CA ASN A 273 -1.05 -7.11 -17.33
C ASN A 273 -1.07 -6.92 -15.79
N LYS A 274 -0.40 -7.81 -15.05
CA LYS A 274 -0.30 -7.72 -13.59
C LYS A 274 0.81 -6.77 -13.10
N PHE A 275 1.77 -6.42 -13.97
CA PHE A 275 2.86 -5.53 -13.59
C PHE A 275 2.33 -4.11 -13.27
N PRO A 276 2.71 -3.52 -12.11
CA PRO A 276 2.25 -2.20 -11.70
C PRO A 276 2.92 -1.09 -12.53
N LYS A 277 2.18 -0.52 -13.48
CA LYS A 277 2.70 0.45 -14.48
C LYS A 277 3.27 1.73 -13.86
N PHE A 278 2.83 2.12 -12.66
CA PHE A 278 3.37 3.29 -11.96
C PHE A 278 4.87 3.15 -11.63
N VAL A 279 5.39 1.90 -11.51
CA VAL A 279 6.82 1.64 -11.34
C VAL A 279 7.61 2.16 -12.54
N LEU A 280 7.11 1.94 -13.76
CA LEU A 280 7.73 2.50 -14.96
C LEU A 280 7.73 4.02 -14.95
N GLY A 281 6.61 4.63 -14.54
CA GLY A 281 6.51 6.08 -14.39
C GLY A 281 7.54 6.63 -13.39
N PHE A 282 7.70 5.98 -12.23
CA PHE A 282 8.74 6.31 -11.24
C PHE A 282 10.15 6.26 -11.86
N LEU A 283 10.49 5.17 -12.54
CA LEU A 283 11.80 5.00 -13.17
C LEU A 283 12.05 6.04 -14.27
N VAL A 284 11.04 6.35 -15.09
CA VAL A 284 11.15 7.37 -16.15
C VAL A 284 11.41 8.76 -15.53
N ILE A 285 10.67 9.16 -14.50
CA ILE A 285 10.90 10.46 -13.83
C ILE A 285 12.29 10.48 -13.19
N SER A 286 12.72 9.41 -12.50
CA SER A 286 14.06 9.32 -11.92
C SER A 286 15.16 9.41 -12.98
N LEU A 287 14.98 8.78 -14.15
CA LEU A 287 15.90 8.86 -15.26
C LEU A 287 15.98 10.29 -15.83
N LEU A 288 14.82 10.94 -16.07
CA LEU A 288 14.78 12.30 -16.60
C LEU A 288 15.47 13.31 -15.67
N VAL A 289 15.33 13.13 -14.35
CA VAL A 289 16.07 13.93 -13.37
C VAL A 289 17.56 13.64 -13.43
N SER A 290 17.95 12.38 -13.53
CA SER A 290 19.37 11.96 -13.58
C SER A 290 20.12 12.47 -14.79
N VAL A 291 19.43 12.59 -15.93
CA VAL A 291 20.00 13.18 -17.17
C VAL A 291 19.77 14.69 -17.27
N HIS A 292 19.37 15.34 -16.17
CA HIS A 292 19.22 16.79 -16.02
C HIS A 292 18.21 17.43 -17.00
N VAL A 293 17.17 16.69 -17.42
CA VAL A 293 16.05 17.26 -18.21
C VAL A 293 15.28 18.32 -17.41
N PHE A 294 15.15 18.10 -16.11
CA PHE A 294 14.49 19.02 -15.19
C PHE A 294 15.53 19.89 -14.45
N ASN A 295 15.27 21.19 -14.35
CA ASN A 295 16.03 22.08 -13.50
C ASN A 295 15.66 21.89 -12.01
N LYS A 296 16.42 22.50 -11.08
CA LYS A 296 16.21 22.36 -9.63
C LYS A 296 14.83 22.82 -9.16
N GLU A 297 14.28 23.85 -9.78
CA GLU A 297 12.95 24.38 -9.45
C GLU A 297 11.85 23.39 -9.86
N GLN A 298 11.94 22.83 -11.06
CA GLN A 298 11.02 21.80 -11.57
C GLN A 298 11.06 20.51 -10.73
N VAL A 299 12.26 20.05 -10.34
CA VAL A 299 12.43 18.92 -9.41
C VAL A 299 11.76 19.23 -8.07
N GLY A 300 11.94 20.45 -7.54
CA GLY A 300 11.27 20.91 -6.32
C GLY A 300 9.74 20.91 -6.46
N ALA A 301 9.22 21.37 -7.58
CA ALA A 301 7.77 21.37 -7.87
C ALA A 301 7.20 19.96 -7.95
N LEU A 302 7.87 19.03 -8.66
CA LEU A 302 7.48 17.61 -8.74
C LEU A 302 7.48 16.94 -7.36
N ALA A 303 8.52 17.19 -6.55
CA ALA A 303 8.61 16.69 -5.18
C ALA A 303 7.48 17.23 -4.29
N ASN A 304 7.10 18.50 -4.46
CA ASN A 304 5.98 19.09 -3.73
C ASN A 304 4.63 18.47 -4.16
N LEU A 305 4.41 18.30 -5.47
CA LEU A 305 3.21 17.61 -5.98
C LEU A 305 3.11 16.18 -5.46
N SER A 306 4.24 15.45 -5.36
CA SER A 306 4.27 14.13 -4.74
C SER A 306 3.78 14.15 -3.29
N ARG A 307 4.22 15.15 -2.49
CA ARG A 307 3.76 15.31 -1.10
C ARG A 307 2.26 15.57 -1.01
N TRP A 308 1.71 16.39 -1.91
CA TRP A 308 0.26 16.64 -1.97
C TRP A 308 -0.51 15.37 -2.34
N ALA A 309 -0.01 14.59 -3.30
CA ALA A 309 -0.62 13.32 -3.67
C ALA A 309 -0.62 12.33 -2.48
N PHE A 310 0.49 12.23 -1.74
CA PHE A 310 0.54 11.43 -0.51
C PHE A 310 -0.37 11.95 0.58
N LEU A 311 -0.52 13.26 0.73
CA LEU A 311 -1.44 13.85 1.69
C LEU A 311 -2.89 13.40 1.46
N LEU A 312 -3.34 13.41 0.19
CA LEU A 312 -4.65 12.88 -0.20
C LEU A 312 -4.74 11.37 0.06
N THR A 313 -3.65 10.64 -0.19
CA THR A 313 -3.56 9.21 0.10
C THR A 313 -3.76 8.93 1.58
N PHE A 314 -3.04 9.61 2.46
CA PHE A 314 -3.09 9.39 3.90
C PHE A 314 -4.45 9.75 4.50
N ALA A 315 -5.08 10.82 4.03
CA ALA A 315 -6.47 11.13 4.37
C ALA A 315 -7.41 9.98 3.97
N GLY A 316 -7.21 9.40 2.78
CA GLY A 316 -7.96 8.26 2.29
C GLY A 316 -7.72 6.98 3.08
N VAL A 317 -6.48 6.71 3.51
CA VAL A 317 -6.16 5.58 4.39
C VAL A 317 -6.96 5.69 5.69
N GLY A 318 -6.95 6.86 6.36
CA GLY A 318 -7.74 7.08 7.57
C GLY A 318 -9.24 6.90 7.34
N LEU A 319 -9.80 7.48 6.27
CA LEU A 319 -11.23 7.37 5.96
C LEU A 319 -11.70 5.96 5.59
N ARG A 320 -10.83 5.12 5.06
CA ARG A 320 -11.16 3.73 4.71
C ARG A 320 -10.96 2.74 5.84
N THR A 321 -10.28 3.12 6.90
CA THR A 321 -10.07 2.27 8.07
C THR A 321 -11.26 2.39 9.01
N ASN A 322 -12.13 1.37 9.02
CA ASN A 322 -13.32 1.32 9.86
C ASN A 322 -13.25 0.11 10.81
N PHE A 323 -13.01 0.35 12.08
CA PHE A 323 -12.85 -0.71 13.09
C PHE A 323 -14.11 -1.54 13.30
N ARG A 324 -15.31 -0.95 13.11
CA ARG A 324 -16.59 -1.66 13.26
C ARG A 324 -16.79 -2.69 12.14
N GLU A 325 -16.43 -2.36 10.90
CA GLU A 325 -16.49 -3.32 9.79
C GLU A 325 -15.46 -4.43 9.98
N MET A 326 -14.28 -4.10 10.48
CA MET A 326 -13.21 -5.05 10.77
C MET A 326 -13.61 -6.07 11.85
N SER A 327 -14.33 -5.65 12.90
CA SER A 327 -14.74 -6.52 14.00
C SER A 327 -15.86 -7.54 13.64
N LYS A 328 -16.57 -7.34 12.52
CA LYS A 328 -17.62 -8.27 12.05
C LYS A 328 -17.08 -9.54 11.40
N GLN A 329 -15.80 -9.59 11.11
CA GLN A 329 -15.19 -10.69 10.37
C GLN A 329 -14.67 -11.76 11.32
N GLY A 330 -14.83 -13.04 10.94
CA GLY A 330 -14.54 -14.17 11.82
C GLY A 330 -13.14 -14.17 12.43
N LEU A 331 -13.03 -14.64 13.66
CA LEU A 331 -11.81 -14.50 14.48
C LEU A 331 -10.63 -15.35 13.99
N ARG A 332 -10.89 -16.58 13.48
CA ARG A 332 -9.80 -17.52 13.12
C ARG A 332 -8.85 -17.02 12.03
N PRO A 333 -9.30 -16.60 10.85
CA PRO A 333 -8.39 -16.11 9.81
C PRO A 333 -7.71 -14.80 10.20
N PHE A 334 -8.37 -13.97 11.03
CA PHE A 334 -7.73 -12.77 11.60
C PHE A 334 -6.57 -13.14 12.52
N ILE A 335 -6.74 -14.14 13.40
CA ILE A 335 -5.64 -14.64 14.26
C ILE A 335 -4.49 -15.18 13.41
N VAL A 336 -4.79 -15.96 12.35
CA VAL A 336 -3.76 -16.49 11.45
C VAL A 336 -3.03 -15.37 10.74
N GLY A 337 -3.76 -14.37 10.23
CA GLY A 337 -3.18 -13.17 9.63
C GLY A 337 -2.29 -12.43 10.64
N ALA A 338 -2.79 -12.18 11.86
CA ALA A 338 -2.05 -11.46 12.89
C ALA A 338 -0.77 -12.21 13.34
N LEU A 339 -0.84 -13.52 13.54
CA LEU A 339 0.34 -14.34 13.83
C LEU A 339 1.33 -14.31 12.65
N GLY A 340 0.82 -14.42 11.42
CA GLY A 340 1.62 -14.32 10.22
C GLY A 340 2.34 -12.99 10.14
N GLU A 341 1.62 -11.89 10.33
CA GLU A 341 2.17 -10.53 10.28
C GLU A 341 3.29 -10.32 11.31
N VAL A 342 3.07 -10.74 12.57
CA VAL A 342 4.10 -10.64 13.63
C VAL A 342 5.34 -11.44 13.26
N LEU A 343 5.18 -12.67 12.76
CA LEU A 343 6.29 -13.51 12.39
C LEU A 343 7.02 -13.01 11.13
N ILE A 344 6.28 -12.51 10.14
CA ILE A 344 6.83 -11.90 8.93
C ILE A 344 7.58 -10.61 9.29
N ALA A 345 6.99 -9.77 10.15
CA ALA A 345 7.65 -8.57 10.65
C ALA A 345 8.96 -8.89 11.36
N GLY A 346 8.97 -9.93 12.22
CA GLY A 346 10.17 -10.40 12.90
C GLY A 346 11.22 -10.97 11.93
N LEU A 347 10.80 -11.80 10.98
CA LEU A 347 11.67 -12.33 9.92
C LEU A 347 12.30 -11.20 9.11
N THR A 348 11.50 -10.26 8.65
CA THR A 348 11.93 -9.13 7.83
C THR A 348 12.87 -8.21 8.61
N LEU A 349 12.58 -7.97 9.89
CA LEU A 349 13.48 -7.21 10.77
C LEU A 349 14.84 -7.89 10.89
N GLY A 350 14.85 -9.19 11.11
CA GLY A 350 16.09 -9.99 11.15
C GLY A 350 16.89 -9.91 9.85
N LEU A 351 16.22 -10.01 8.70
CA LEU A 351 16.83 -9.85 7.38
C LEU A 351 17.44 -8.45 7.18
N VAL A 352 16.73 -7.40 7.60
CA VAL A 352 17.18 -6.00 7.47
C VAL A 352 18.37 -5.75 8.42
N ILE A 353 18.33 -6.21 9.67
CA ILE A 353 19.45 -6.07 10.60
C ILE A 353 20.68 -6.83 10.08
N GLY A 354 20.50 -8.04 9.57
CA GLY A 354 21.59 -8.81 8.93
C GLY A 354 22.16 -8.09 7.72
N ALA A 355 21.32 -7.53 6.87
CA ALA A 355 21.72 -6.71 5.72
C ALA A 355 22.47 -5.45 6.17
N ASN A 356 22.00 -4.77 7.19
CA ASN A 356 22.67 -3.58 7.75
C ASN A 356 24.07 -3.89 8.28
N ALA A 357 24.25 -5.04 8.92
CA ALA A 357 25.56 -5.49 9.41
C ALA A 357 26.56 -5.72 8.27
N VAL A 358 26.08 -6.18 7.09
CA VAL A 358 26.92 -6.47 5.92
C VAL A 358 27.15 -5.23 5.04
N TRP A 359 26.11 -4.46 4.77
CA TRP A 359 26.15 -3.36 3.79
C TRP A 359 26.16 -1.96 4.40
N LYS A 360 26.13 -1.83 5.74
CA LYS A 360 26.10 -0.54 6.48
C LYS A 360 25.06 0.42 5.89
N LEU A 361 23.80 -0.02 5.92
CA LEU A 361 22.64 0.67 5.35
C LEU A 361 22.26 1.94 6.11
#